data_1308cf9c5d2039a96fa4ce135f20eb1a
#
_entry.id   1308cf9c5d2039a96fa4ce135f20eb1a
#
_cell.length_a   1.000
_cell.length_b   1.000
_cell.length_c   1.000
_cell.angle_alpha   90.00
_cell.angle_beta   90.00
_cell.angle_gamma   90.00
#
_symmetry.space_group_name_H-M   'P 1'
#
loop_
_entity.id
_entity.type
_entity.pdbx_description
1 polymer ?
#
loop_
_entity_poly.entity_id
_entity_poly.type
_entity_poly.pdbx_seq_one_letter_code
_entity_poly.pdbx_strand_id
1 'polypeptide(L)'
;MATGKLAGKTALITAAGQGIGRATAELFARECATVWATDANEAALAGLEGCRIARLDVRDTAMIERVIAQSGPLDILFNCAGMVPAGTILDCTEEDWGRAFDLNVTAMFRTVKTALPGMLARGGGVIINMASVASSIKGVPNRVAYGTTKAAVIGLTKAIAADFVMRGIRCNAICPGTVDTPSLHERLHATGDYAAAWKAFVARQPMGRLGTPEEIAALALYLASDEAAYTTGQAYVIDGGWTT
;
A
#
# COMPACT_ATOMS: atom_id res chain seq x y z
N MET A 1 -24.04 -11.10 -16.09
CA MET A 1 -23.60 -10.04 -15.13
C MET A 1 -22.20 -10.38 -14.66
N ALA A 2 -21.32 -9.41 -14.50
CA ALA A 2 -19.97 -9.66 -13.97
C ALA A 2 -20.09 -10.21 -12.54
N THR A 3 -19.43 -11.34 -12.27
CA THR A 3 -19.54 -12.09 -11.01
C THR A 3 -18.33 -11.89 -10.08
N GLY A 4 -17.48 -10.88 -10.33
CA GLY A 4 -16.31 -10.60 -9.49
C GLY A 4 -16.66 -9.97 -8.15
N LYS A 5 -15.81 -10.18 -7.13
CA LYS A 5 -15.99 -9.68 -5.75
C LYS A 5 -16.07 -8.15 -5.65
N LEU A 6 -15.56 -7.43 -6.66
CA LEU A 6 -15.54 -5.97 -6.71
C LEU A 6 -16.40 -5.42 -7.86
N ALA A 7 -17.36 -6.21 -8.37
CA ALA A 7 -18.22 -5.77 -9.47
C ALA A 7 -18.97 -4.47 -9.11
N GLY A 8 -18.85 -3.47 -10.00
CA GLY A 8 -19.45 -2.14 -9.82
C GLY A 8 -18.72 -1.21 -8.87
N LYS A 9 -17.59 -1.63 -8.28
CA LYS A 9 -16.75 -0.76 -7.43
C LYS A 9 -15.70 -0.01 -8.26
N THR A 10 -15.41 1.22 -7.87
CA THR A 10 -14.31 2.02 -8.42
C THR A 10 -13.15 2.06 -7.44
N ALA A 11 -11.96 1.60 -7.87
CA ALA A 11 -10.77 1.53 -7.05
C ALA A 11 -9.65 2.43 -7.61
N LEU A 12 -8.97 3.17 -6.72
CA LEU A 12 -7.73 3.87 -7.04
C LEU A 12 -6.58 3.18 -6.31
N ILE A 13 -5.52 2.83 -7.06
CA ILE A 13 -4.33 2.15 -6.56
C ILE A 13 -3.11 3.01 -6.88
N THR A 14 -2.35 3.38 -5.84
CA THR A 14 -1.11 4.15 -5.99
C THR A 14 0.09 3.23 -6.12
N ALA A 15 1.14 3.67 -6.84
CA ALA A 15 2.34 2.86 -7.16
C ALA A 15 2.00 1.51 -7.81
N ALA A 16 1.12 1.54 -8.81
CA ALA A 16 0.65 0.36 -9.53
C ALA A 16 1.59 -0.06 -10.68
N GLY A 17 2.73 0.61 -10.88
CA GLY A 17 3.65 0.30 -11.96
C GLY A 17 4.39 -1.03 -11.77
N GLN A 18 4.55 -1.51 -10.53
CA GLN A 18 5.27 -2.75 -10.23
C GLN A 18 4.85 -3.38 -8.89
N GLY A 19 5.31 -4.60 -8.64
CA GLY A 19 5.20 -5.30 -7.36
C GLY A 19 3.77 -5.39 -6.83
N ILE A 20 3.57 -5.10 -5.55
CA ILE A 20 2.28 -5.26 -4.86
C ILE A 20 1.18 -4.40 -5.50
N GLY A 21 1.48 -3.14 -5.85
CA GLY A 21 0.50 -2.25 -6.47
C GLY A 21 0.01 -2.78 -7.80
N ARG A 22 0.93 -3.29 -8.65
CA ARG A 22 0.60 -3.88 -9.95
C ARG A 22 -0.25 -5.15 -9.80
N ALA A 23 0.20 -6.09 -8.96
CA ALA A 23 -0.53 -7.33 -8.71
C ALA A 23 -1.95 -7.06 -8.17
N THR A 24 -2.09 -6.04 -7.30
CA THR A 24 -3.41 -5.63 -6.79
C THR A 24 -4.28 -5.02 -7.88
N ALA A 25 -3.73 -4.15 -8.74
CA ALA A 25 -4.48 -3.55 -9.85
C ALA A 25 -5.00 -4.61 -10.82
N GLU A 26 -4.15 -5.55 -11.21
CA GLU A 26 -4.52 -6.67 -12.08
C GLU A 26 -5.57 -7.59 -11.43
N LEU A 27 -5.43 -7.90 -10.13
CA LEU A 27 -6.41 -8.73 -9.42
C LEU A 27 -7.75 -8.02 -9.30
N PHE A 28 -7.77 -6.74 -8.94
CA PHE A 28 -9.02 -5.97 -8.79
C PHE A 28 -9.76 -5.82 -10.12
N ALA A 29 -9.02 -5.65 -11.24
CA ALA A 29 -9.61 -5.63 -12.57
C ALA A 29 -10.24 -6.99 -12.95
N ARG A 30 -9.56 -8.12 -12.66
CA ARG A 30 -10.13 -9.47 -12.84
C ARG A 30 -11.39 -9.70 -11.99
N GLU A 31 -11.46 -9.06 -10.83
CA GLU A 31 -12.62 -9.09 -9.92
C GLU A 31 -13.68 -8.02 -10.26
N CYS A 32 -13.64 -7.53 -11.49
CA CYS A 32 -14.62 -6.63 -12.09
C CYS A 32 -14.73 -5.23 -11.45
N ALA A 33 -13.69 -4.74 -10.79
CA ALA A 33 -13.60 -3.34 -10.41
C ALA A 33 -13.28 -2.45 -11.62
N THR A 34 -13.76 -1.20 -11.61
CA THR A 34 -13.19 -0.12 -12.42
C THR A 34 -11.92 0.36 -11.72
N VAL A 35 -10.75 -0.08 -12.21
CA VAL A 35 -9.47 0.23 -11.57
C VAL A 35 -8.82 1.45 -12.20
N TRP A 36 -8.45 2.43 -11.38
CA TRP A 36 -7.50 3.50 -11.69
C TRP A 36 -6.13 3.11 -11.13
N ALA A 37 -5.27 2.61 -12.00
CA ALA A 37 -3.89 2.25 -11.68
C ALA A 37 -2.99 3.47 -11.89
N THR A 38 -2.30 3.91 -10.84
CA THR A 38 -1.51 5.13 -10.88
C THR A 38 -0.08 4.92 -10.42
N ASP A 39 0.85 5.65 -11.03
CA ASP A 39 2.26 5.67 -10.66
C ASP A 39 2.90 7.02 -11.01
N ALA A 40 3.94 7.42 -10.30
CA ALA A 40 4.72 8.61 -10.65
C ALA A 40 5.46 8.43 -11.99
N ASN A 41 5.87 7.19 -12.30
CA ASN A 41 6.40 6.77 -13.59
C ASN A 41 5.28 6.16 -14.44
N GLU A 42 4.67 6.95 -15.29
CA GLU A 42 3.58 6.51 -16.17
C GLU A 42 3.98 5.35 -17.10
N ALA A 43 5.23 5.33 -17.56
CA ALA A 43 5.72 4.25 -18.42
C ALA A 43 5.68 2.88 -17.73
N ALA A 44 5.80 2.83 -16.41
CA ALA A 44 5.71 1.58 -15.63
C ALA A 44 4.28 0.98 -15.62
N LEU A 45 3.26 1.77 -15.98
CA LEU A 45 1.86 1.31 -16.06
C LEU A 45 1.55 0.59 -17.39
N ALA A 46 2.49 0.57 -18.33
CA ALA A 46 2.29 -0.11 -19.61
C ALA A 46 1.96 -1.60 -19.42
N GLY A 47 1.02 -2.11 -20.22
CA GLY A 47 0.59 -3.52 -20.18
C GLY A 47 -0.35 -3.87 -19.01
N LEU A 48 -0.85 -2.91 -18.24
CA LEU A 48 -1.94 -3.14 -17.29
C LEU A 48 -3.27 -3.25 -18.05
N GLU A 49 -3.68 -4.46 -18.34
CA GLU A 49 -4.96 -4.73 -19.02
C GLU A 49 -6.16 -4.54 -18.09
N GLY A 50 -7.25 -4.01 -18.62
CA GLY A 50 -8.50 -3.80 -17.87
C GLY A 50 -8.44 -2.64 -16.86
N CYS A 51 -7.34 -1.90 -16.80
CA CYS A 51 -7.16 -0.74 -15.92
C CYS A 51 -7.20 0.57 -16.70
N ARG A 52 -7.73 1.62 -16.09
CA ARG A 52 -7.49 3.01 -16.48
C ARG A 52 -6.18 3.45 -15.85
N ILE A 53 -5.27 3.97 -16.66
CA ILE A 53 -3.95 4.41 -16.18
C ILE A 53 -3.89 5.93 -16.06
N ALA A 54 -3.20 6.43 -15.05
CA ALA A 54 -2.91 7.86 -14.92
C ALA A 54 -1.57 8.07 -14.20
N ARG A 55 -0.81 9.06 -14.64
CA ARG A 55 0.35 9.51 -13.89
C ARG A 55 -0.08 10.18 -12.59
N LEU A 56 0.51 9.76 -11.46
CA LEU A 56 0.25 10.32 -10.14
C LEU A 56 1.51 10.29 -9.27
N ASP A 57 2.09 11.46 -9.01
CA ASP A 57 2.99 11.63 -7.87
C ASP A 57 2.15 11.96 -6.63
N VAL A 58 2.11 11.05 -5.69
CA VAL A 58 1.32 11.18 -4.45
C VAL A 58 1.84 12.27 -3.49
N ARG A 59 2.97 12.90 -3.82
CA ARG A 59 3.48 14.07 -3.10
C ARG A 59 2.89 15.38 -3.62
N ASP A 60 2.27 15.36 -4.80
CA ASP A 60 1.63 16.52 -5.44
C ASP A 60 0.12 16.50 -5.19
N THR A 61 -0.35 17.38 -4.31
CA THR A 61 -1.77 17.50 -3.94
C THR A 61 -2.65 17.85 -5.14
N ALA A 62 -2.21 18.74 -6.02
CA ALA A 62 -3.00 19.14 -7.19
C ALA A 62 -3.15 17.98 -8.18
N MET A 63 -2.12 17.13 -8.29
CA MET A 63 -2.18 15.93 -9.11
C MET A 63 -3.15 14.89 -8.51
N ILE A 64 -3.15 14.72 -7.18
CA ILE A 64 -4.10 13.85 -6.46
C ILE A 64 -5.54 14.32 -6.72
N GLU A 65 -5.81 15.62 -6.53
CA GLU A 65 -7.14 16.21 -6.73
C GLU A 65 -7.64 15.99 -8.16
N ARG A 66 -6.78 16.22 -9.15
CA ARG A 66 -7.11 16.01 -10.57
C ARG A 66 -7.45 14.56 -10.87
N VAL A 67 -6.63 13.60 -10.42
CA VAL A 67 -6.85 12.18 -10.68
C VAL A 67 -8.12 11.67 -10.00
N ILE A 68 -8.37 12.08 -8.74
CA ILE A 68 -9.59 11.72 -8.03
C ILE A 68 -10.82 12.36 -8.67
N ALA A 69 -10.73 13.59 -9.15
CA ALA A 69 -11.83 14.20 -9.90
C ALA A 69 -12.13 13.45 -11.21
N GLN A 70 -11.11 12.98 -11.92
CA GLN A 70 -11.28 12.18 -13.14
C GLN A 70 -11.84 10.78 -12.86
N SER A 71 -11.49 10.16 -11.73
CA SER A 71 -12.00 8.84 -11.38
C SER A 71 -13.47 8.87 -10.96
N GLY A 72 -13.96 10.01 -10.54
CA GLY A 72 -15.21 10.13 -9.82
C GLY A 72 -15.10 9.61 -8.38
N PRO A 73 -16.22 9.53 -7.66
CA PRO A 73 -16.22 9.04 -6.29
C PRO A 73 -15.70 7.60 -6.20
N LEU A 74 -14.71 7.38 -5.34
CA LEU A 74 -14.08 6.09 -5.12
C LEU A 74 -14.87 5.24 -4.12
N ASP A 75 -14.95 3.93 -4.37
CA ASP A 75 -15.36 2.93 -3.39
C ASP A 75 -14.15 2.40 -2.62
N ILE A 76 -12.98 2.32 -3.27
CA ILE A 76 -11.76 1.74 -2.71
C ILE A 76 -10.57 2.65 -2.99
N LEU A 77 -9.78 2.94 -1.95
CA LEU A 77 -8.48 3.58 -2.06
C LEU A 77 -7.39 2.65 -1.51
N PHE A 78 -6.47 2.19 -2.36
CA PHE A 78 -5.31 1.42 -1.95
C PHE A 78 -4.04 2.27 -2.02
N ASN A 79 -3.54 2.68 -0.88
CA ASN A 79 -2.31 3.45 -0.71
C ASN A 79 -1.11 2.49 -0.64
N CYS A 80 -0.46 2.24 -1.77
CA CYS A 80 0.69 1.35 -1.89
C CYS A 80 2.02 2.10 -2.07
N ALA A 81 1.98 3.37 -2.47
CA ALA A 81 3.19 4.16 -2.67
C ALA A 81 4.03 4.26 -1.40
N GLY A 82 5.35 4.12 -1.54
CA GLY A 82 6.27 4.21 -0.43
C GLY A 82 7.71 3.89 -0.80
N MET A 83 8.62 4.16 0.12
CA MET A 83 10.04 3.87 -0.01
C MET A 83 10.55 3.16 1.25
N VAL A 84 11.68 2.46 1.13
CA VAL A 84 12.31 1.69 2.21
C VAL A 84 13.73 2.22 2.46
N PRO A 85 13.90 3.39 3.09
CA PRO A 85 15.23 3.89 3.42
C PRO A 85 15.93 2.96 4.42
N ALA A 86 17.25 2.85 4.28
CA ALA A 86 18.13 2.16 5.20
C ALA A 86 18.88 3.19 6.04
N GLY A 87 19.25 2.83 7.27
CA GLY A 87 20.06 3.61 8.18
C GLY A 87 19.66 3.41 9.63
N THR A 88 20.66 3.56 10.51
CA THR A 88 20.46 3.68 11.95
C THR A 88 20.06 5.11 12.31
N ILE A 89 19.78 5.39 13.60
CA ILE A 89 19.49 6.75 14.06
C ILE A 89 20.69 7.71 13.84
N LEU A 90 21.91 7.19 13.82
CA LEU A 90 23.11 7.98 13.62
C LEU A 90 23.39 8.28 12.14
N ASP A 91 22.92 7.44 11.24
CA ASP A 91 23.13 7.58 9.79
C ASP A 91 22.00 8.34 9.09
N CYS A 92 20.83 8.41 9.73
CA CYS A 92 19.63 9.02 9.15
C CYS A 92 19.72 10.56 9.24
N THR A 93 19.83 11.21 8.09
CA THR A 93 19.78 12.68 8.03
C THR A 93 18.35 13.20 8.22
N GLU A 94 18.20 14.48 8.63
CA GLU A 94 16.87 15.13 8.67
C GLU A 94 16.20 15.16 7.29
N GLU A 95 16.98 15.27 6.22
CA GLU A 95 16.48 15.23 4.86
C GLU A 95 15.89 13.86 4.52
N ASP A 96 16.62 12.76 4.80
CA ASP A 96 16.13 11.40 4.56
C ASP A 96 14.91 11.07 5.41
N TRP A 97 14.91 11.55 6.67
CA TRP A 97 13.76 11.48 7.56
C TRP A 97 12.55 12.19 6.94
N GLY A 98 12.71 13.45 6.53
CA GLY A 98 11.65 14.25 5.91
C GLY A 98 11.11 13.61 4.64
N ARG A 99 11.98 13.11 3.74
CA ARG A 99 11.60 12.41 2.52
C ARG A 99 10.82 11.13 2.81
N ALA A 100 11.24 10.35 3.83
CA ALA A 100 10.54 9.14 4.23
C ALA A 100 9.13 9.45 4.75
N PHE A 101 8.97 10.47 5.58
CA PHE A 101 7.67 10.91 6.07
C PHE A 101 6.79 11.48 4.97
N ASP A 102 7.33 12.29 4.07
CA ASP A 102 6.55 12.87 2.97
C ASP A 102 5.95 11.79 2.08
N LEU A 103 6.74 10.79 1.66
CA LEU A 103 6.24 9.74 0.78
C LEU A 103 5.43 8.66 1.51
N ASN A 104 5.89 8.18 2.68
CA ASN A 104 5.25 7.02 3.33
C ASN A 104 4.03 7.39 4.18
N VAL A 105 3.94 8.64 4.67
CA VAL A 105 2.89 9.08 5.61
C VAL A 105 2.07 10.23 5.04
N THR A 106 2.73 11.35 4.71
CA THR A 106 2.04 12.57 4.28
C THR A 106 1.32 12.36 2.94
N ALA A 107 1.90 11.57 2.04
CA ALA A 107 1.24 11.19 0.79
C ALA A 107 -0.07 10.43 1.05
N MET A 108 -0.09 9.47 1.99
CA MET A 108 -1.32 8.76 2.37
C MET A 108 -2.35 9.70 3.01
N PHE A 109 -1.91 10.62 3.86
CA PHE A 109 -2.79 11.66 4.39
C PHE A 109 -3.42 12.49 3.27
N ARG A 110 -2.65 12.93 2.28
CA ARG A 110 -3.14 13.72 1.14
C ARG A 110 -4.18 12.95 0.32
N THR A 111 -3.89 11.70 -0.07
CA THR A 111 -4.80 10.87 -0.87
C THR A 111 -6.09 10.58 -0.12
N VAL A 112 -6.02 10.22 1.17
CA VAL A 112 -7.21 9.97 2.00
C VAL A 112 -8.03 11.25 2.17
N LYS A 113 -7.39 12.37 2.50
CA LYS A 113 -8.08 13.67 2.68
C LYS A 113 -8.84 14.09 1.43
N THR A 114 -8.31 13.82 0.24
CA THR A 114 -8.94 14.16 -1.03
C THR A 114 -10.05 13.17 -1.41
N ALA A 115 -9.88 11.87 -1.16
CA ALA A 115 -10.86 10.84 -1.53
C ALA A 115 -12.06 10.79 -0.57
N LEU A 116 -11.83 11.02 0.71
CA LEU A 116 -12.81 10.80 1.79
C LEU A 116 -14.13 11.55 1.62
N PRO A 117 -14.18 12.84 1.22
CA PRO A 117 -15.43 13.54 1.00
C PRO A 117 -16.34 12.85 -0.01
N GLY A 118 -15.78 12.35 -1.13
CA GLY A 118 -16.54 11.62 -2.14
C GLY A 118 -17.05 10.26 -1.63
N MET A 119 -16.25 9.54 -0.85
CA MET A 119 -16.68 8.29 -0.20
C MET A 119 -17.84 8.54 0.78
N LEU A 120 -17.72 9.57 1.62
CA LEU A 120 -18.75 9.93 2.59
C LEU A 120 -20.07 10.35 1.93
N ALA A 121 -20.00 11.06 0.81
CA ALA A 121 -21.18 11.46 0.04
C ALA A 121 -21.94 10.26 -0.56
N ARG A 122 -21.24 9.15 -0.81
CA ARG A 122 -21.82 7.87 -1.28
C ARG A 122 -22.29 6.96 -0.14
N GLY A 123 -22.09 7.35 1.11
CA GLY A 123 -22.46 6.56 2.28
C GLY A 123 -21.44 5.54 2.75
N GLY A 124 -20.20 5.56 2.21
CA GLY A 124 -19.13 4.69 2.66
C GLY A 124 -18.00 4.48 1.66
N GLY A 125 -17.01 3.72 2.09
CA GLY A 125 -15.84 3.36 1.28
C GLY A 125 -14.81 2.55 2.05
N VAL A 126 -13.81 2.06 1.33
CA VAL A 126 -12.74 1.24 1.88
C VAL A 126 -11.39 1.89 1.63
N ILE A 127 -10.59 2.04 2.67
CA ILE A 127 -9.22 2.53 2.61
C ILE A 127 -8.30 1.42 3.09
N ILE A 128 -7.29 1.09 2.28
CA ILE A 128 -6.27 0.11 2.60
C ILE A 128 -4.91 0.79 2.51
N ASN A 129 -4.16 0.81 3.61
CA ASN A 129 -2.85 1.44 3.70
C ASN A 129 -1.74 0.40 3.77
N MET A 130 -0.73 0.51 2.92
CA MET A 130 0.44 -0.36 2.96
C MET A 130 1.38 0.06 4.08
N ALA A 131 1.32 -0.66 5.21
CA ALA A 131 2.27 -0.55 6.31
C ALA A 131 3.43 -1.56 6.14
N SER A 132 3.89 -2.16 7.21
CA SER A 132 4.93 -3.21 7.25
C SER A 132 4.97 -3.85 8.64
N VAL A 133 5.49 -5.07 8.75
CA VAL A 133 5.88 -5.62 10.06
C VAL A 133 7.03 -4.81 10.68
N ALA A 134 7.92 -4.24 9.86
CA ALA A 134 8.92 -3.28 10.33
C ALA A 134 8.24 -1.94 10.68
N SER A 135 7.66 -1.88 11.87
CA SER A 135 6.82 -0.78 12.37
C SER A 135 6.71 -0.86 13.90
N SER A 136 5.55 -0.51 14.46
CA SER A 136 5.20 -0.77 15.86
C SER A 136 5.00 -2.27 16.17
N ILE A 137 5.00 -3.14 15.15
CA ILE A 137 4.87 -4.60 15.31
C ILE A 137 6.25 -5.22 15.62
N LYS A 138 7.29 -4.85 14.85
CA LYS A 138 8.65 -5.37 15.01
C LYS A 138 9.71 -4.32 14.72
N GLY A 139 10.65 -4.13 15.65
CA GLY A 139 11.88 -3.37 15.39
C GLY A 139 12.79 -4.13 14.42
N VAL A 140 13.25 -3.47 13.38
CA VAL A 140 14.18 -4.05 12.38
C VAL A 140 15.43 -3.18 12.30
N PRO A 141 16.66 -3.75 12.45
CA PRO A 141 17.90 -2.99 12.34
C PRO A 141 18.00 -2.22 11.02
N ASN A 142 18.65 -1.07 11.07
CA ASN A 142 18.86 -0.21 9.90
C ASN A 142 17.56 0.25 9.21
N ARG A 143 16.50 0.54 9.99
CA ARG A 143 15.19 0.93 9.47
C ARG A 143 14.53 2.05 10.31
N VAL A 144 15.32 2.95 10.91
CA VAL A 144 14.77 3.96 11.82
C VAL A 144 13.69 4.81 11.16
N ALA A 145 13.96 5.46 10.04
CA ALA A 145 12.96 6.26 9.33
C ALA A 145 11.82 5.39 8.76
N TYR A 146 12.17 4.27 8.13
CA TYR A 146 11.18 3.36 7.57
C TYR A 146 10.21 2.82 8.62
N GLY A 147 10.76 2.21 9.69
CA GLY A 147 9.94 1.61 10.75
C GLY A 147 9.04 2.64 11.43
N THR A 148 9.57 3.84 11.69
CA THR A 148 8.79 4.93 12.29
C THR A 148 7.65 5.38 11.35
N THR A 149 7.92 5.55 10.05
CA THR A 149 6.85 5.91 9.10
C THR A 149 5.78 4.83 9.00
N LYS A 150 6.15 3.54 9.02
CA LYS A 150 5.18 2.45 8.95
C LYS A 150 4.38 2.27 10.25
N ALA A 151 4.95 2.62 11.40
CA ALA A 151 4.20 2.75 12.65
C ALA A 151 3.19 3.91 12.60
N ALA A 152 3.58 5.05 12.03
CA ALA A 152 2.68 6.18 11.81
C ALA A 152 1.51 5.82 10.88
N VAL A 153 1.74 5.02 9.83
CA VAL A 153 0.66 4.51 8.95
C VAL A 153 -0.35 3.66 9.72
N ILE A 154 0.10 2.81 10.65
CA ILE A 154 -0.82 2.04 11.50
C ILE A 154 -1.64 2.98 12.40
N GLY A 155 -1.02 4.02 12.97
CA GLY A 155 -1.71 5.05 13.74
C GLY A 155 -2.76 5.82 12.91
N LEU A 156 -2.37 6.28 11.72
CA LEU A 156 -3.27 6.95 10.77
C LEU A 156 -4.48 6.07 10.40
N THR A 157 -4.24 4.78 10.13
CA THR A 157 -5.28 3.81 9.82
C THR A 157 -6.34 3.70 10.93
N LYS A 158 -5.87 3.58 12.17
CA LYS A 158 -6.75 3.49 13.35
C LYS A 158 -7.54 4.77 13.57
N ALA A 159 -6.91 5.93 13.42
CA ALA A 159 -7.57 7.22 13.59
C ALA A 159 -8.70 7.42 12.55
N ILE A 160 -8.42 7.14 11.26
CA ILE A 160 -9.44 7.23 10.20
C ILE A 160 -10.60 6.27 10.48
N ALA A 161 -10.31 5.03 10.88
CA ALA A 161 -11.34 4.06 11.22
C ALA A 161 -12.21 4.55 12.38
N ALA A 162 -11.61 5.05 13.46
CA ALA A 162 -12.33 5.55 14.63
C ALA A 162 -13.25 6.73 14.29
N ASP A 163 -12.76 7.68 13.48
CA ASP A 163 -13.49 8.89 13.14
C ASP A 163 -14.68 8.64 12.20
N PHE A 164 -14.58 7.63 11.31
CA PHE A 164 -15.51 7.49 10.19
C PHE A 164 -16.23 6.14 10.08
N VAL A 165 -16.03 5.19 11.03
CA VAL A 165 -16.73 3.90 11.01
C VAL A 165 -18.24 4.04 11.02
N MET A 166 -18.78 4.96 11.81
CA MET A 166 -20.22 5.24 11.88
C MET A 166 -20.78 5.89 10.60
N ARG A 167 -19.90 6.29 9.70
CA ARG A 167 -20.24 6.87 8.39
C ARG A 167 -19.93 5.92 7.22
N GLY A 168 -19.78 4.63 7.51
CA GLY A 168 -19.59 3.59 6.51
C GLY A 168 -18.17 3.48 5.94
N ILE A 169 -17.16 4.11 6.55
CA ILE A 169 -15.76 3.98 6.13
C ILE A 169 -15.09 2.84 6.88
N ARG A 170 -14.48 1.92 6.14
CA ARG A 170 -13.53 0.93 6.67
C ARG A 170 -12.12 1.35 6.30
N CYS A 171 -11.21 1.33 7.26
CA CYS A 171 -9.80 1.64 7.03
C CYS A 171 -8.93 0.58 7.71
N ASN A 172 -8.11 -0.13 6.92
CA ASN A 172 -7.22 -1.17 7.43
C ASN A 172 -5.80 -1.01 6.88
N ALA A 173 -4.82 -1.53 7.59
CA ALA A 173 -3.43 -1.60 7.16
C ALA A 173 -3.03 -3.03 6.85
N ILE A 174 -2.28 -3.24 5.76
CA ILE A 174 -1.57 -4.49 5.49
C ILE A 174 -0.11 -4.31 5.94
N CYS A 175 0.40 -5.29 6.67
CA CYS A 175 1.74 -5.28 7.25
C CYS A 175 2.55 -6.49 6.73
N PRO A 176 3.11 -6.42 5.51
CA PRO A 176 3.88 -7.52 4.96
C PRO A 176 5.20 -7.73 5.69
N GLY A 177 5.68 -8.98 5.66
CA GLY A 177 7.08 -9.32 5.81
C GLY A 177 7.89 -8.91 4.57
N THR A 178 8.88 -9.73 4.21
CA THR A 178 9.63 -9.49 2.96
C THR A 178 8.87 -10.08 1.78
N VAL A 179 8.60 -9.25 0.79
CA VAL A 179 7.90 -9.61 -0.45
C VAL A 179 8.86 -9.52 -1.63
N ASP A 180 8.82 -10.52 -2.50
CA ASP A 180 9.62 -10.61 -3.72
C ASP A 180 9.09 -9.60 -4.76
N THR A 181 9.77 -8.47 -4.88
CA THR A 181 9.38 -7.34 -5.73
C THR A 181 10.59 -6.76 -6.46
N PRO A 182 10.40 -6.09 -7.60
CA PRO A 182 11.50 -5.40 -8.29
C PRO A 182 12.27 -4.44 -7.36
N SER A 183 11.58 -3.69 -6.53
CA SER A 183 12.21 -2.78 -5.54
C SER A 183 13.03 -3.54 -4.49
N LEU A 184 12.70 -4.78 -4.14
CA LEU A 184 13.56 -5.60 -3.30
C LEU A 184 14.83 -5.98 -4.04
N HIS A 185 14.73 -6.46 -5.28
CA HIS A 185 15.89 -6.85 -6.09
C HIS A 185 16.87 -5.69 -6.28
N GLU A 186 16.38 -4.47 -6.57
CA GLU A 186 17.23 -3.28 -6.65
C GLU A 186 18.02 -3.05 -5.35
N ARG A 187 17.38 -3.17 -4.19
CA ARG A 187 18.03 -3.02 -2.89
C ARG A 187 19.02 -4.14 -2.58
N LEU A 188 18.75 -5.39 -3.04
CA LEU A 188 19.68 -6.51 -2.89
C LEU A 188 20.91 -6.31 -3.77
N HIS A 189 20.73 -5.86 -5.02
CA HIS A 189 21.86 -5.53 -5.90
C HIS A 189 22.73 -4.41 -5.33
N ALA A 190 22.13 -3.41 -4.69
CA ALA A 190 22.85 -2.30 -4.05
C ALA A 190 23.72 -2.73 -2.86
N THR A 191 23.58 -3.95 -2.33
CA THR A 191 24.45 -4.46 -1.24
C THR A 191 25.83 -4.91 -1.74
N GLY A 192 26.01 -5.13 -3.03
CA GLY A 192 27.23 -5.67 -3.63
C GLY A 192 27.34 -7.20 -3.60
N ASP A 193 26.60 -7.89 -2.72
CA ASP A 193 26.52 -9.36 -2.69
C ASP A 193 25.05 -9.79 -2.66
N TYR A 194 24.49 -9.89 -3.85
CA TYR A 194 23.08 -10.26 -4.02
C TYR A 194 22.75 -11.63 -3.41
N ALA A 195 23.61 -12.64 -3.59
CA ALA A 195 23.32 -14.00 -3.14
C ALA A 195 23.28 -14.11 -1.61
N ALA A 196 24.25 -13.49 -0.93
CA ALA A 196 24.27 -13.44 0.53
C ALA A 196 23.07 -12.62 1.07
N ALA A 197 22.77 -11.48 0.46
CA ALA A 197 21.63 -10.65 0.83
C ALA A 197 20.30 -11.40 0.64
N TRP A 198 20.09 -12.05 -0.50
CA TRP A 198 18.91 -12.87 -0.77
C TRP A 198 18.72 -13.96 0.29
N LYS A 199 19.77 -14.75 0.56
CA LYS A 199 19.73 -15.80 1.58
C LYS A 199 19.35 -15.23 2.96
N ALA A 200 19.92 -14.08 3.34
CA ALA A 200 19.62 -13.42 4.61
C ALA A 200 18.17 -12.92 4.67
N PHE A 201 17.59 -12.44 3.55
CA PHE A 201 16.21 -12.01 3.51
C PHE A 201 15.23 -13.18 3.55
N VAL A 202 15.50 -14.29 2.86
CA VAL A 202 14.69 -15.52 2.95
C VAL A 202 14.70 -16.08 4.37
N ALA A 203 15.87 -16.13 5.02
CA ALA A 203 16.01 -16.66 6.37
C ALA A 203 15.23 -15.89 7.46
N ARG A 204 14.75 -14.69 7.17
CA ARG A 204 13.90 -13.92 8.11
C ARG A 204 12.50 -14.52 8.26
N GLN A 205 11.99 -15.19 7.25
CA GLN A 205 10.66 -15.78 7.24
C GLN A 205 10.77 -17.28 7.60
N PRO A 206 10.17 -17.73 8.73
CA PRO A 206 10.14 -19.15 9.13
C PRO A 206 9.56 -20.07 8.06
N MET A 207 8.69 -19.59 7.19
CA MET A 207 8.19 -20.35 6.03
C MET A 207 9.28 -20.68 4.99
N GLY A 208 10.51 -20.16 5.10
CA GLY A 208 11.64 -20.46 4.24
C GLY A 208 11.57 -19.85 2.84
N ARG A 209 10.69 -18.89 2.62
CA ARG A 209 10.55 -18.16 1.34
C ARG A 209 10.09 -16.73 1.56
N LEU A 210 10.27 -15.90 0.55
CA LEU A 210 9.62 -14.59 0.50
C LEU A 210 8.14 -14.74 0.18
N GLY A 211 7.33 -13.75 0.59
CA GLY A 211 5.98 -13.61 0.10
C GLY A 211 5.97 -13.13 -1.35
N THR A 212 4.87 -13.35 -2.08
CA THR A 212 4.70 -12.82 -3.43
C THR A 212 3.78 -11.59 -3.45
N PRO A 213 3.87 -10.72 -4.46
CA PRO A 213 2.93 -9.62 -4.64
C PRO A 213 1.47 -10.09 -4.68
N GLU A 214 1.20 -11.24 -5.28
CA GLU A 214 -0.14 -11.83 -5.41
C GLU A 214 -0.72 -12.25 -4.07
N GLU A 215 0.09 -12.75 -3.14
CA GLU A 215 -0.34 -13.09 -1.77
C GLU A 215 -0.80 -11.84 -1.02
N ILE A 216 -0.11 -10.71 -1.22
CA ILE A 216 -0.52 -9.43 -0.63
C ILE A 216 -1.77 -8.87 -1.32
N ALA A 217 -1.85 -9.00 -2.65
CA ALA A 217 -3.03 -8.59 -3.42
C ALA A 217 -4.28 -9.38 -3.01
N ALA A 218 -4.16 -10.67 -2.72
CA ALA A 218 -5.27 -11.49 -2.23
C ALA A 218 -5.84 -10.98 -0.89
N LEU A 219 -4.97 -10.57 0.05
CA LEU A 219 -5.40 -9.94 1.30
C LEU A 219 -6.05 -8.56 1.03
N ALA A 220 -5.47 -7.77 0.11
CA ALA A 220 -6.06 -6.50 -0.29
C ALA A 220 -7.46 -6.68 -0.89
N LEU A 221 -7.66 -7.71 -1.73
CA LEU A 221 -8.98 -8.07 -2.29
C LEU A 221 -9.98 -8.42 -1.19
N TYR A 222 -9.60 -9.28 -0.24
CA TYR A 222 -10.47 -9.59 0.90
C TYR A 222 -10.88 -8.31 1.65
N LEU A 223 -9.92 -7.46 2.01
CA LEU A 223 -10.18 -6.23 2.75
C LEU A 223 -11.04 -5.23 1.96
N ALA A 224 -10.93 -5.22 0.62
CA ALA A 224 -11.70 -4.37 -0.27
C ALA A 224 -13.15 -4.84 -0.45
N SER A 225 -13.38 -6.14 -0.34
CA SER A 225 -14.68 -6.78 -0.61
C SER A 225 -15.66 -6.65 0.55
N ASP A 226 -16.91 -7.02 0.29
CA ASP A 226 -17.97 -7.08 1.29
C ASP A 226 -17.78 -8.25 2.29
N GLU A 227 -16.90 -9.23 1.98
CA GLU A 227 -16.51 -10.29 2.91
C GLU A 227 -15.82 -9.75 4.17
N ALA A 228 -15.18 -8.57 4.07
CA ALA A 228 -14.54 -7.88 5.18
C ALA A 228 -15.43 -6.79 5.83
N ALA A 229 -16.76 -6.86 5.70
CA ALA A 229 -17.69 -5.84 6.16
C ALA A 229 -17.58 -5.53 7.67
N TYR A 230 -17.18 -6.51 8.49
CA TYR A 230 -16.99 -6.34 9.95
C TYR A 230 -15.54 -6.06 10.36
N THR A 231 -14.72 -5.56 9.41
CA THR A 231 -13.26 -5.45 9.55
C THR A 231 -12.81 -4.02 9.32
N THR A 232 -12.40 -3.30 10.40
CA THR A 232 -11.87 -1.95 10.32
C THR A 232 -10.89 -1.65 11.47
N GLY A 233 -9.98 -0.69 11.27
CA GLY A 233 -9.01 -0.24 12.27
C GLY A 233 -7.89 -1.24 12.56
N GLN A 234 -7.71 -2.29 11.74
CA GLN A 234 -6.78 -3.37 12.00
C GLN A 234 -5.49 -3.26 11.20
N ALA A 235 -4.41 -3.83 11.77
CA ALA A 235 -3.12 -4.03 11.11
C ALA A 235 -2.95 -5.53 10.84
N TYR A 236 -3.08 -5.93 9.58
CA TYR A 236 -3.03 -7.32 9.16
C TYR A 236 -1.61 -7.73 8.82
N VAL A 237 -1.03 -8.59 9.65
CA VAL A 237 0.30 -9.18 9.41
C VAL A 237 0.19 -10.29 8.37
N ILE A 238 1.09 -10.24 7.37
CA ILE A 238 1.27 -11.27 6.36
C ILE A 238 2.77 -11.38 6.07
N ASP A 239 3.49 -12.26 6.79
CA ASP A 239 4.94 -12.16 6.90
C ASP A 239 5.70 -13.50 6.92
N GLY A 240 5.03 -14.60 6.62
CA GLY A 240 5.64 -15.92 6.63
C GLY A 240 6.16 -16.36 8.01
N GLY A 241 5.56 -15.81 9.08
CA GLY A 241 5.91 -16.12 10.47
C GLY A 241 7.06 -15.29 11.05
N TRP A 242 7.50 -14.22 10.39
CA TRP A 242 8.63 -13.41 10.85
C TRP A 242 8.39 -12.73 12.21
N THR A 243 7.15 -12.50 12.59
CA THR A 243 6.77 -11.85 13.85
C THR A 243 6.28 -12.81 14.94
N THR A 244 6.26 -14.10 14.66
CA THR A 244 5.91 -15.15 15.66
C THR A 244 7.07 -15.49 16.56
#